data_26ad1a8361a440e0a58187224a490cfe
#
_entry.id   26ad1a8361a440e0a58187224a490cfe
#
_cell.length_a   1.000
_cell.length_b   1.000
_cell.length_c   1.000
_cell.angle_alpha   90.00
_cell.angle_beta   90.00
_cell.angle_gamma   90.00
#
_symmetry.space_group_name_H-M   'P 1'
#
loop_
_entity.id
_entity.type
_entity.pdbx_description
1 polymer ?
#
loop_
_entity_poly.entity_id
_entity_poly.type
_entity_poly.pdbx_seq_one_letter_code
_entity_poly.pdbx_strand_id
1 'polypeptide(L)'
;IIIRRSRGFAPAIMTQVLKKYPDCHLAFGADMKSSFAIRDQHNLNVSQYLGKLGSYESIGVYQSCMNHLIQLTQARVTRVFADAHPDYHSSQLAAEYAAQHQLELVTVQHHKAHFAALLAENQLWDHDRPVLGLVWDGTGYGDDGQIWGSESFVYHDYDMIHHHGLNYFAQLAGDKMSEEPRLSALSLLGNHEGCQNLLQDQFSEQERKFFHRLRSQASLK
;
A
#
# COMPACT_ATOMS: atom_id res chain seq x y z
N ILE A 1 11.61 -19.31 -12.27
CA ILE A 1 10.55 -18.57 -11.53
C ILE A 1 11.26 -17.51 -10.69
N ILE A 2 10.93 -16.24 -10.91
CA ILE A 2 11.44 -15.11 -10.10
C ILE A 2 10.45 -14.91 -8.95
N ILE A 3 10.86 -15.24 -7.74
CA ILE A 3 10.02 -15.08 -6.54
C ILE A 3 10.09 -13.64 -6.00
N ARG A 4 11.22 -12.96 -6.22
CA ARG A 4 11.45 -11.60 -5.75
C ARG A 4 12.36 -10.85 -6.72
N ARG A 5 11.93 -9.67 -7.12
CA ARG A 5 12.76 -8.74 -7.88
C ARG A 5 13.55 -7.86 -6.91
N SER A 6 14.79 -8.19 -6.72
CA SER A 6 15.73 -7.38 -5.97
C SER A 6 16.97 -7.16 -6.82
N ARG A 7 17.93 -6.45 -6.30
CA ARG A 7 19.19 -6.03 -6.92
C ARG A 7 19.61 -6.87 -8.15
N GLY A 8 19.86 -6.24 -9.27
CA GLY A 8 20.29 -6.88 -10.51
C GLY A 8 19.19 -7.14 -11.56
N PHE A 9 17.92 -7.05 -11.17
CA PHE A 9 16.77 -7.13 -12.08
C PHE A 9 16.04 -5.80 -12.25
N ALA A 10 16.65 -4.72 -11.83
CA ALA A 10 16.08 -3.39 -11.94
C ALA A 10 16.82 -2.54 -12.99
N PRO A 11 16.11 -1.68 -13.75
CA PRO A 11 14.67 -1.64 -13.77
C PRO A 11 14.06 -2.89 -14.41
N ALA A 12 12.97 -3.42 -13.81
CA ALA A 12 12.28 -4.56 -14.40
C ALA A 12 11.38 -4.08 -15.54
N ILE A 13 11.60 -4.60 -16.73
CA ILE A 13 10.76 -4.32 -17.89
C ILE A 13 9.78 -5.48 -18.07
N MET A 14 8.49 -5.18 -18.09
CA MET A 14 7.40 -6.15 -18.26
C MET A 14 6.66 -5.80 -19.55
N THR A 15 6.90 -6.60 -20.60
CA THR A 15 6.32 -6.37 -21.93
C THR A 15 5.03 -7.11 -22.19
N GLN A 16 4.71 -8.15 -21.39
CA GLN A 16 3.63 -9.08 -21.73
C GLN A 16 2.36 -8.93 -20.87
N VAL A 17 2.39 -8.10 -19.84
CA VAL A 17 1.34 -8.08 -18.79
C VAL A 17 0.21 -7.10 -19.13
N LEU A 18 0.42 -6.18 -20.05
CA LEU A 18 -0.52 -5.09 -20.25
C LEU A 18 -0.96 -4.97 -21.73
N LYS A 19 -2.25 -4.73 -21.95
CA LYS A 19 -2.76 -4.31 -23.25
C LYS A 19 -2.03 -3.03 -23.68
N LYS A 20 -1.84 -2.86 -25.00
CA LYS A 20 -1.33 -1.62 -25.56
C LYS A 20 -2.25 -0.47 -25.21
N TYR A 21 -1.70 0.57 -24.66
CA TYR A 21 -2.42 1.77 -24.26
C TYR A 21 -1.65 3.00 -24.75
N PRO A 22 -2.30 3.99 -25.35
CA PRO A 22 -1.59 5.12 -25.96
C PRO A 22 -0.92 6.05 -24.94
N ASP A 23 -1.41 6.05 -23.70
CA ASP A 23 -0.97 6.96 -22.66
C ASP A 23 0.26 6.46 -21.91
N CYS A 24 1.05 7.41 -21.40
CA CYS A 24 2.17 7.14 -20.54
C CYS A 24 1.81 7.51 -19.10
N HIS A 25 1.91 6.55 -18.20
CA HIS A 25 1.53 6.69 -16.81
C HIS A 25 2.75 6.59 -15.90
N LEU A 26 2.80 7.45 -14.89
CA LEU A 26 3.77 7.39 -13.80
C LEU A 26 3.03 7.03 -12.50
N ALA A 27 3.40 5.93 -11.87
CA ALA A 27 2.83 5.49 -10.62
C ALA A 27 3.87 5.60 -9.50
N PHE A 28 3.52 6.32 -8.44
CA PHE A 28 4.28 6.39 -7.20
C PHE A 28 3.80 5.27 -6.29
N GLY A 29 4.73 4.53 -5.70
CA GLY A 29 4.40 3.50 -4.72
C GLY A 29 4.14 4.07 -3.33
N ALA A 30 3.99 3.19 -2.34
CA ALA A 30 3.89 3.57 -0.94
C ALA A 30 5.27 3.90 -0.33
N ASP A 31 5.28 4.52 0.86
CA ASP A 31 6.52 4.92 1.55
C ASP A 31 7.37 3.73 2.02
N MET A 32 6.71 2.64 2.41
CA MET A 32 7.40 1.42 2.83
C MET A 32 7.80 0.59 1.61
N LYS A 33 9.07 0.18 1.55
CA LYS A 33 9.62 -0.57 0.40
C LYS A 33 9.38 0.17 -0.92
N SER A 34 9.62 1.48 -0.91
CA SER A 34 9.25 2.38 -1.99
C SER A 34 9.85 1.97 -3.34
N SER A 35 9.05 2.12 -4.35
CA SER A 35 9.39 1.97 -5.75
C SER A 35 8.41 2.80 -6.57
N PHE A 36 8.73 3.07 -7.82
CA PHE A 36 7.82 3.71 -8.76
C PHE A 36 7.78 2.90 -10.05
N ALA A 37 6.77 3.14 -10.87
CA ALA A 37 6.64 2.50 -12.15
C ALA A 37 6.28 3.51 -13.25
N ILE A 38 6.86 3.32 -14.43
CA ILE A 38 6.53 4.06 -15.64
C ILE A 38 5.97 3.07 -16.64
N ARG A 39 4.73 3.29 -17.04
CA ARG A 39 4.10 2.58 -18.12
C ARG A 39 4.11 3.44 -19.37
N ASP A 40 4.70 2.95 -20.43
CA ASP A 40 4.57 3.49 -21.78
C ASP A 40 3.65 2.59 -22.63
N GLN A 41 3.58 2.85 -23.95
CA GLN A 41 2.73 2.08 -24.88
C GLN A 41 3.04 0.58 -24.92
N HIS A 42 4.26 0.18 -24.59
CA HIS A 42 4.77 -1.17 -24.80
C HIS A 42 5.28 -1.83 -23.54
N ASN A 43 5.76 -1.04 -22.58
CA ASN A 43 6.50 -1.52 -21.44
C ASN A 43 5.95 -1.00 -20.12
N LEU A 44 6.07 -1.80 -19.09
CA LEU A 44 5.98 -1.38 -17.72
C LEU A 44 7.39 -1.45 -17.11
N ASN A 45 7.96 -0.30 -16.83
CA ASN A 45 9.27 -0.17 -16.21
C ASN A 45 9.09 0.05 -14.72
N VAL A 46 9.49 -0.90 -13.90
CA VAL A 46 9.42 -0.81 -12.44
C VAL A 46 10.80 -0.52 -11.89
N SER A 47 10.93 0.51 -11.06
CA SER A 47 12.20 0.87 -10.44
C SER A 47 12.71 -0.24 -9.51
N GLN A 48 13.97 -0.14 -9.13
CA GLN A 48 14.49 -0.91 -8.00
C GLN A 48 13.78 -0.52 -6.70
N TYR A 49 13.95 -1.36 -5.69
CA TYR A 49 13.62 -1.02 -4.32
C TYR A 49 14.49 0.13 -3.81
N LEU A 50 13.88 1.23 -3.39
CA LEU A 50 14.55 2.47 -2.99
C LEU A 50 14.58 2.69 -1.47
N GLY A 51 14.04 1.74 -0.69
CA GLY A 51 14.02 1.83 0.76
C GLY A 51 12.71 2.39 1.32
N LYS A 52 12.78 2.90 2.55
CA LYS A 52 11.67 3.62 3.19
C LYS A 52 11.85 5.11 2.89
N LEU A 53 10.80 5.76 2.39
CA LEU A 53 10.76 7.22 2.33
C LEU A 53 10.50 7.78 3.73
N GLY A 54 11.18 8.86 4.09
CA GLY A 54 11.04 9.48 5.40
C GLY A 54 12.25 10.31 5.81
N SER A 55 13.34 10.28 5.03
CA SER A 55 14.44 11.20 5.20
C SER A 55 14.64 12.02 3.92
N TYR A 56 15.24 13.18 4.07
CA TYR A 56 15.58 14.06 2.95
C TYR A 56 16.42 13.34 1.89
N GLU A 57 17.37 12.51 2.33
CA GLU A 57 18.25 11.76 1.45
C GLU A 57 17.48 10.69 0.66
N SER A 58 16.58 9.94 1.32
CA SER A 58 15.79 8.91 0.66
C SER A 58 14.84 9.50 -0.38
N ILE A 59 14.24 10.64 -0.08
CA ILE A 59 13.39 11.40 -1.00
C ILE A 59 14.21 11.89 -2.21
N GLY A 60 15.39 12.46 -1.97
CA GLY A 60 16.29 12.92 -3.03
C GLY A 60 16.74 11.79 -3.97
N VAL A 61 17.06 10.62 -3.41
CA VAL A 61 17.39 9.41 -4.20
C VAL A 61 16.21 8.96 -5.03
N TYR A 62 15.01 8.92 -4.45
CA TYR A 62 13.78 8.55 -5.14
C TYR A 62 13.52 9.45 -6.35
N GLN A 63 13.54 10.78 -6.15
CA GLN A 63 13.34 11.76 -7.21
C GLN A 63 14.40 11.66 -8.31
N SER A 64 15.67 11.50 -7.92
CA SER A 64 16.79 11.38 -8.88
C SER A 64 16.66 10.12 -9.73
N CYS A 65 16.33 8.98 -9.13
CA CYS A 65 16.09 7.73 -9.87
C CYS A 65 14.89 7.83 -10.79
N MET A 66 13.81 8.45 -10.34
CA MET A 66 12.61 8.66 -11.13
C MET A 66 12.89 9.54 -12.36
N ASN A 67 13.50 10.69 -12.16
CA ASN A 67 13.85 11.61 -13.23
C ASN A 67 14.82 10.97 -14.24
N HIS A 68 15.79 10.21 -13.75
CA HIS A 68 16.72 9.48 -14.61
C HIS A 68 15.99 8.45 -15.47
N LEU A 69 15.06 7.67 -14.90
CA LEU A 69 14.31 6.67 -15.66
C LEU A 69 13.36 7.31 -16.68
N ILE A 70 12.71 8.44 -16.32
CA ILE A 70 11.89 9.23 -17.27
C ILE A 70 12.72 9.68 -18.47
N GLN A 71 13.93 10.22 -18.21
CA GLN A 71 14.84 10.65 -19.28
C GLN A 71 15.33 9.48 -20.12
N LEU A 72 15.73 8.39 -19.50
CA LEU A 72 16.24 7.19 -20.18
C LEU A 72 15.20 6.57 -21.10
N THR A 73 13.94 6.49 -20.66
CA THR A 73 12.82 5.92 -21.43
C THR A 73 12.17 6.94 -22.36
N GLN A 74 12.59 8.22 -22.29
CA GLN A 74 11.95 9.34 -23.00
C GLN A 74 10.43 9.40 -22.76
N ALA A 75 10.01 9.02 -21.56
CA ALA A 75 8.61 8.91 -21.17
C ALA A 75 7.94 10.30 -21.19
N ARG A 76 6.83 10.42 -21.93
CA ARG A 76 5.96 11.60 -21.94
C ARG A 76 4.77 11.32 -21.04
N VAL A 77 4.95 11.52 -19.73
CA VAL A 77 3.90 11.24 -18.73
C VAL A 77 2.65 12.07 -19.03
N THR A 78 1.49 11.41 -19.08
CA THR A 78 0.19 12.04 -19.30
C THR A 78 -0.72 11.96 -18.08
N ARG A 79 -0.43 11.04 -17.14
CA ARG A 79 -1.21 10.83 -15.92
C ARG A 79 -0.33 10.30 -14.80
N VAL A 80 -0.63 10.72 -13.59
CA VAL A 80 0.09 10.33 -12.36
C VAL A 80 -0.83 9.52 -11.46
N PHE A 81 -0.29 8.44 -10.87
CA PHE A 81 -0.99 7.60 -9.90
C PHE A 81 -0.24 7.62 -8.56
N ALA A 82 -0.98 7.68 -7.47
CA ALA A 82 -0.43 7.62 -6.12
C ALA A 82 -1.31 6.80 -5.19
N ASP A 83 -0.75 6.37 -4.06
CA ASP A 83 -1.52 5.80 -2.97
C ASP A 83 -2.50 6.84 -2.40
N ALA A 84 -3.67 6.39 -1.98
CA ALA A 84 -4.69 7.25 -1.38
C ALA A 84 -4.31 7.75 0.02
N HIS A 85 -3.24 7.22 0.63
CA HIS A 85 -2.79 7.67 1.95
C HIS A 85 -2.27 9.11 1.91
N PRO A 86 -2.90 10.06 2.63
CA PRO A 86 -2.58 11.48 2.49
C PRO A 86 -1.20 11.86 3.04
N ASP A 87 -0.70 11.12 4.04
CA ASP A 87 0.53 11.43 4.74
C ASP A 87 1.76 10.72 4.15
N TYR A 88 1.60 9.93 3.08
CA TYR A 88 2.76 9.34 2.43
C TYR A 88 3.56 10.40 1.67
N HIS A 89 4.88 10.40 1.88
CA HIS A 89 5.79 11.26 1.12
C HIS A 89 5.70 10.99 -0.38
N SER A 90 5.54 9.73 -0.78
CA SER A 90 5.32 9.34 -2.17
C SER A 90 4.07 9.97 -2.76
N SER A 91 2.96 10.03 -2.00
CA SER A 91 1.71 10.67 -2.43
C SER A 91 1.87 12.19 -2.55
N GLN A 92 2.59 12.81 -1.63
CA GLN A 92 2.92 14.25 -1.68
C GLN A 92 3.80 14.57 -2.89
N LEU A 93 4.84 13.79 -3.14
CA LEU A 93 5.70 13.92 -4.32
C LEU A 93 4.92 13.75 -5.63
N ALA A 94 3.96 12.81 -5.66
CA ALA A 94 3.09 12.61 -6.82
C ALA A 94 2.21 13.84 -7.07
N ALA A 95 1.65 14.42 -6.02
CA ALA A 95 0.84 15.63 -6.11
C ALA A 95 1.66 16.83 -6.60
N GLU A 96 2.86 17.03 -6.06
CA GLU A 96 3.78 18.06 -6.50
C GLU A 96 4.17 17.89 -7.98
N TYR A 97 4.52 16.67 -8.38
CA TYR A 97 4.87 16.36 -9.77
C TYR A 97 3.69 16.62 -10.71
N ALA A 98 2.49 16.16 -10.36
CA ALA A 98 1.30 16.36 -11.15
C ALA A 98 0.96 17.86 -11.30
N ALA A 99 1.04 18.64 -10.23
CA ALA A 99 0.80 20.08 -10.25
C ALA A 99 1.85 20.82 -11.10
N GLN A 100 3.13 20.49 -10.96
CA GLN A 100 4.23 21.11 -11.72
C GLN A 100 4.09 20.88 -13.22
N HIS A 101 3.61 19.70 -13.62
CA HIS A 101 3.48 19.31 -15.02
C HIS A 101 2.06 19.46 -15.58
N GLN A 102 1.11 19.98 -14.78
CA GLN A 102 -0.31 20.15 -15.14
C GLN A 102 -0.96 18.83 -15.59
N LEU A 103 -0.68 17.75 -14.86
CA LEU A 103 -1.17 16.40 -15.11
C LEU A 103 -2.32 16.05 -14.18
N GLU A 104 -3.17 15.12 -14.62
CA GLU A 104 -4.17 14.51 -13.75
C GLU A 104 -3.49 13.60 -12.72
N LEU A 105 -3.84 13.79 -11.44
CA LEU A 105 -3.47 12.89 -10.34
C LEU A 105 -4.65 11.96 -10.03
N VAL A 106 -4.41 10.67 -10.07
CA VAL A 106 -5.37 9.63 -9.67
C VAL A 106 -4.86 8.95 -8.41
N THR A 107 -5.64 9.00 -7.35
CA THR A 107 -5.35 8.26 -6.12
C THR A 107 -5.98 6.88 -6.15
N VAL A 108 -5.23 5.88 -5.69
CA VAL A 108 -5.65 4.47 -5.69
C VAL A 108 -5.55 3.94 -4.27
N GLN A 109 -6.64 3.34 -3.78
CA GLN A 109 -6.66 2.70 -2.48
C GLN A 109 -5.65 1.54 -2.43
N HIS A 110 -4.90 1.44 -1.36
CA HIS A 110 -3.75 0.55 -1.18
C HIS A 110 -4.05 -0.92 -1.53
N HIS A 111 -5.09 -1.49 -0.93
CA HIS A 111 -5.47 -2.90 -1.15
C HIS A 111 -6.03 -3.14 -2.55
N LYS A 112 -6.71 -2.15 -3.14
CA LYS A 112 -7.13 -2.21 -4.54
C LYS A 112 -5.94 -2.25 -5.48
N ALA A 113 -4.87 -1.51 -5.16
CA ALA A 113 -3.63 -1.56 -5.94
C ALA A 113 -2.96 -2.95 -5.86
N HIS A 114 -2.92 -3.58 -4.68
CA HIS A 114 -2.43 -4.95 -4.52
C HIS A 114 -3.24 -5.94 -5.34
N PHE A 115 -4.57 -5.87 -5.26
CA PHE A 115 -5.43 -6.78 -6.03
C PHE A 115 -5.31 -6.54 -7.54
N ALA A 116 -5.25 -5.27 -7.97
CA ALA A 116 -5.03 -4.90 -9.36
C ALA A 116 -3.72 -5.48 -9.92
N ALA A 117 -2.66 -5.49 -9.13
CA ALA A 117 -1.39 -6.10 -9.54
C ALA A 117 -1.54 -7.61 -9.79
N LEU A 118 -2.27 -8.33 -8.94
CA LEU A 118 -2.56 -9.76 -9.12
C LEU A 118 -3.42 -10.02 -10.36
N LEU A 119 -4.45 -9.20 -10.60
CA LEU A 119 -5.29 -9.29 -11.80
C LEU A 119 -4.45 -9.10 -13.07
N ALA A 120 -3.55 -8.10 -13.05
CA ALA A 120 -2.66 -7.83 -14.17
C ALA A 120 -1.67 -8.98 -14.41
N GLU A 121 -1.01 -9.46 -13.36
CA GLU A 121 -0.01 -10.53 -13.44
C GLU A 121 -0.60 -11.84 -13.96
N ASN A 122 -1.85 -12.13 -13.62
CA ASN A 122 -2.56 -13.34 -14.03
C ASN A 122 -3.48 -13.13 -15.26
N GLN A 123 -3.45 -11.95 -15.87
CA GLN A 123 -4.26 -11.60 -17.06
C GLN A 123 -5.78 -11.79 -16.85
N LEU A 124 -6.26 -11.44 -15.65
CA LEU A 124 -7.65 -11.62 -15.24
C LEU A 124 -8.54 -10.39 -15.46
N TRP A 125 -8.03 -9.33 -16.11
CA TRP A 125 -8.80 -8.10 -16.33
C TRP A 125 -10.06 -8.29 -17.18
N ASP A 126 -10.02 -9.20 -18.17
CA ASP A 126 -11.11 -9.48 -19.08
C ASP A 126 -11.76 -10.84 -18.78
N HIS A 127 -11.71 -11.30 -17.54
CA HIS A 127 -12.26 -12.59 -17.17
C HIS A 127 -13.80 -12.54 -17.10
N ASP A 128 -14.47 -13.53 -17.73
CA ASP A 128 -15.93 -13.57 -17.87
C ASP A 128 -16.68 -13.78 -16.54
N ARG A 129 -16.00 -14.22 -15.51
CA ARG A 129 -16.57 -14.49 -14.18
C ARG A 129 -16.00 -13.54 -13.14
N PRO A 130 -16.77 -13.24 -12.10
CA PRO A 130 -16.24 -12.50 -10.96
C PRO A 130 -14.99 -13.15 -10.37
N VAL A 131 -13.99 -12.34 -10.04
CA VAL A 131 -12.74 -12.77 -9.41
C VAL A 131 -12.75 -12.28 -7.96
N LEU A 132 -12.67 -13.20 -7.01
CA LEU A 132 -12.51 -12.88 -5.60
C LEU A 132 -11.03 -12.61 -5.30
N GLY A 133 -10.74 -11.42 -4.76
CA GLY A 133 -9.44 -11.03 -4.24
C GLY A 133 -9.43 -11.06 -2.73
N LEU A 134 -8.44 -11.72 -2.15
CA LEU A 134 -8.15 -11.66 -0.72
C LEU A 134 -6.80 -10.96 -0.57
N VAL A 135 -6.81 -9.75 -0.02
CA VAL A 135 -5.61 -8.94 0.20
C VAL A 135 -5.25 -9.00 1.67
N TRP A 136 -4.28 -9.84 1.98
CA TRP A 136 -3.80 -10.05 3.36
C TRP A 136 -2.64 -9.11 3.63
N ASP A 137 -2.96 -7.87 3.90
CA ASP A 137 -2.00 -6.82 4.26
C ASP A 137 -2.15 -6.43 5.74
N GLY A 138 -1.12 -5.85 6.32
CA GLY A 138 -1.13 -5.45 7.72
C GLY A 138 -1.88 -4.15 7.97
N THR A 139 -1.63 -3.14 7.14
CA THR A 139 -2.22 -1.81 7.28
C THR A 139 -2.25 -1.08 5.94
N GLY A 140 -3.39 -0.47 5.63
CA GLY A 140 -3.57 0.44 4.50
C GLY A 140 -4.64 1.46 4.81
N TYR A 141 -4.64 2.60 4.13
CA TYR A 141 -5.63 3.65 4.30
C TYR A 141 -6.92 3.23 3.57
N GLY A 142 -8.00 3.04 4.33
CA GLY A 142 -9.30 2.63 3.81
C GLY A 142 -10.09 3.78 3.17
N ASP A 143 -11.01 3.44 2.28
CA ASP A 143 -11.91 4.42 1.64
C ASP A 143 -12.83 5.12 2.66
N ASP A 144 -13.00 4.54 3.84
CA ASP A 144 -13.76 5.07 4.97
C ASP A 144 -12.91 5.86 5.98
N GLY A 145 -11.61 6.04 5.69
CA GLY A 145 -10.65 6.71 6.55
C GLY A 145 -10.18 5.86 7.74
N GLN A 146 -10.53 4.58 7.77
CA GLN A 146 -10.05 3.63 8.78
C GLN A 146 -8.79 2.91 8.31
N ILE A 147 -8.13 2.23 9.23
CA ILE A 147 -7.02 1.34 8.90
C ILE A 147 -7.62 0.01 8.43
N TRP A 148 -7.38 -0.30 7.18
CA TRP A 148 -7.74 -1.58 6.59
C TRP A 148 -6.57 -2.57 6.66
N GLY A 149 -6.93 -3.87 6.76
CA GLY A 149 -5.99 -4.98 6.66
C GLY A 149 -6.77 -6.28 6.55
N SER A 150 -6.38 -7.18 5.67
CA SER A 150 -7.11 -8.42 5.39
C SER A 150 -8.48 -8.18 4.76
N GLU A 151 -8.47 -7.52 3.62
CA GLU A 151 -9.65 -7.12 2.88
C GLU A 151 -10.01 -8.12 1.78
N SER A 152 -11.30 -8.24 1.49
CA SER A 152 -11.80 -9.00 0.35
C SER A 152 -12.49 -8.08 -0.66
N PHE A 153 -12.22 -8.34 -1.94
CA PHE A 153 -12.79 -7.61 -3.06
C PHE A 153 -13.36 -8.57 -4.08
N VAL A 154 -14.39 -8.13 -4.78
CA VAL A 154 -14.89 -8.81 -5.97
C VAL A 154 -14.62 -7.92 -7.17
N TYR A 155 -13.93 -8.46 -8.16
CA TYR A 155 -13.68 -7.80 -9.42
C TYR A 155 -14.55 -8.43 -10.50
N HIS A 156 -15.33 -7.61 -11.21
CA HIS A 156 -16.13 -8.00 -12.35
C HIS A 156 -16.42 -6.77 -13.23
N ASP A 157 -16.38 -6.94 -14.53
CA ASP A 157 -16.70 -5.87 -15.51
C ASP A 157 -15.95 -4.55 -15.25
N TYR A 158 -14.64 -4.63 -14.99
CA TYR A 158 -13.77 -3.49 -14.70
C TYR A 158 -14.10 -2.73 -13.42
N ASP A 159 -14.98 -3.26 -12.58
CA ASP A 159 -15.29 -2.73 -11.26
C ASP A 159 -14.67 -3.59 -10.16
N MET A 160 -14.19 -2.94 -9.12
CA MET A 160 -13.56 -3.58 -7.95
C MET A 160 -14.31 -3.15 -6.69
N ILE A 161 -15.21 -4.01 -6.26
CA ILE A 161 -16.10 -3.76 -5.13
C ILE A 161 -15.48 -4.33 -3.86
N HIS A 162 -15.30 -3.50 -2.84
CA HIS A 162 -14.96 -3.97 -1.50
C HIS A 162 -16.11 -4.79 -0.95
N HIS A 163 -15.84 -6.04 -0.57
CA HIS A 163 -16.88 -6.96 -0.11
C HIS A 163 -16.91 -7.06 1.41
N HIS A 164 -15.76 -7.30 2.04
CA HIS A 164 -15.66 -7.48 3.49
C HIS A 164 -14.21 -7.36 3.97
N GLY A 165 -14.04 -6.95 5.22
CA GLY A 165 -12.78 -6.94 5.95
C GLY A 165 -12.93 -7.55 7.34
N LEU A 166 -11.85 -7.62 8.09
CA LEU A 166 -11.92 -7.97 9.50
C LEU A 166 -12.59 -6.86 10.32
N ASN A 167 -13.23 -7.23 11.42
CA ASN A 167 -13.80 -6.24 12.33
C ASN A 167 -12.71 -5.32 12.88
N TYR A 168 -13.02 -4.03 12.92
CA TYR A 168 -12.11 -3.04 13.50
C TYR A 168 -11.90 -3.26 14.99
N PHE A 169 -10.72 -2.94 15.43
CA PHE A 169 -10.36 -2.90 16.83
C PHE A 169 -9.51 -1.67 17.13
N ALA A 170 -9.49 -1.24 18.39
CA ALA A 170 -8.82 0.00 18.76
C ALA A 170 -7.30 -0.07 18.55
N GLN A 171 -6.73 0.92 17.89
CA GLN A 171 -5.29 1.10 17.77
C GLN A 171 -4.74 1.72 19.08
N LEU A 172 -3.97 0.96 19.85
CA LEU A 172 -3.56 1.37 21.19
C LEU A 172 -2.31 2.24 21.23
N ALA A 173 -1.41 2.14 20.30
CA ALA A 173 -0.10 2.80 20.38
C ALA A 173 0.41 3.31 19.01
N GLY A 174 -0.50 3.68 18.11
CA GLY A 174 -0.13 4.12 16.77
C GLY A 174 0.73 3.07 16.05
N ASP A 175 1.75 3.50 15.32
CA ASP A 175 2.61 2.64 14.51
C ASP A 175 3.33 1.54 15.30
N LYS A 176 3.55 1.75 16.59
CA LYS A 176 4.18 0.73 17.47
C LYS A 176 3.35 -0.54 17.58
N MET A 177 2.05 -0.47 17.33
CA MET A 177 1.18 -1.64 17.40
C MET A 177 1.52 -2.70 16.34
N SER A 178 2.03 -2.28 15.19
CA SER A 178 2.52 -3.19 14.14
C SER A 178 3.82 -3.92 14.53
N GLU A 179 4.61 -3.33 15.42
CA GLU A 179 5.87 -3.88 15.91
C GLU A 179 5.68 -4.71 17.19
N GLU A 180 4.55 -4.51 17.90
CA GLU A 180 4.24 -5.12 19.19
C GLU A 180 2.90 -5.87 19.14
N PRO A 181 2.86 -7.11 18.62
CA PRO A 181 1.63 -7.87 18.40
C PRO A 181 0.83 -8.15 19.69
N ARG A 182 1.47 -8.08 20.88
CA ARG A 182 0.78 -8.19 22.17
C ARG A 182 -0.26 -7.08 22.36
N LEU A 183 -0.05 -5.89 21.76
CA LEU A 183 -1.02 -4.79 21.82
C LEU A 183 -2.25 -5.07 20.99
N SER A 184 -2.10 -5.71 19.82
CA SER A 184 -3.22 -6.16 19.00
C SER A 184 -4.04 -7.22 19.76
N ALA A 185 -3.37 -8.19 20.37
CA ALA A 185 -4.02 -9.19 21.20
C ALA A 185 -4.76 -8.56 22.39
N LEU A 186 -4.16 -7.59 23.07
CA LEU A 186 -4.79 -6.86 24.17
C LEU A 186 -6.03 -6.08 23.71
N SER A 187 -5.96 -5.44 22.55
CA SER A 187 -7.09 -4.70 22.00
C SER A 187 -8.26 -5.61 21.65
N LEU A 188 -7.99 -6.73 21.00
CA LEU A 188 -9.00 -7.70 20.57
C LEU A 188 -9.61 -8.45 21.77
N LEU A 189 -8.78 -8.96 22.67
CA LEU A 189 -9.19 -9.90 23.72
C LEU A 189 -9.56 -9.24 25.04
N GLY A 190 -9.16 -8.02 25.23
CA GLY A 190 -9.27 -7.37 26.53
C GLY A 190 -10.70 -7.18 27.07
N ASN A 191 -11.75 -7.34 26.25
CA ASN A 191 -13.16 -7.26 26.65
C ASN A 191 -13.79 -8.66 26.88
N HIS A 192 -13.08 -9.73 26.51
CA HIS A 192 -13.60 -11.08 26.69
C HIS A 192 -13.27 -11.60 28.09
N GLU A 193 -14.30 -11.93 28.86
CA GLU A 193 -14.16 -12.63 30.13
C GLU A 193 -13.44 -13.97 29.89
N GLY A 194 -12.40 -14.24 30.67
CA GLY A 194 -11.56 -15.43 30.51
C GLY A 194 -10.29 -15.24 29.67
N CYS A 195 -10.24 -14.26 28.75
CA CYS A 195 -9.02 -13.98 27.98
C CYS A 195 -8.04 -13.06 28.73
N GLN A 196 -8.50 -12.37 29.76
CA GLN A 196 -7.64 -11.49 30.59
C GLN A 196 -6.46 -12.25 31.21
N ASN A 197 -6.68 -13.50 31.63
CA ASN A 197 -5.63 -14.33 32.21
C ASN A 197 -4.57 -14.76 31.17
N LEU A 198 -4.94 -14.92 29.91
CA LEU A 198 -4.00 -15.31 28.85
C LEU A 198 -2.93 -14.24 28.56
N LEU A 199 -3.24 -12.99 28.84
CA LEU A 199 -2.34 -11.86 28.59
C LEU A 199 -1.60 -11.41 29.84
N GLN A 200 -1.98 -11.89 31.05
CA GLN A 200 -1.37 -11.42 32.30
C GLN A 200 0.13 -11.68 32.35
N ASP A 201 0.57 -12.84 31.91
CA ASP A 201 1.97 -13.25 31.95
C ASP A 201 2.81 -12.65 30.80
N GLN A 202 2.16 -12.02 29.82
CA GLN A 202 2.82 -11.41 28.66
C GLN A 202 3.26 -9.96 28.90
N PHE A 203 2.80 -9.33 29.98
CA PHE A 203 3.11 -7.95 30.33
C PHE A 203 3.56 -7.82 31.77
N SER A 204 4.53 -6.96 32.01
CA SER A 204 4.89 -6.52 33.35
C SER A 204 3.73 -5.74 34.00
N GLU A 205 3.75 -5.60 35.32
CA GLU A 205 2.72 -4.85 36.05
C GLU A 205 2.64 -3.38 35.58
N GLN A 206 3.78 -2.76 35.26
CA GLN A 206 3.83 -1.39 34.77
C GLN A 206 3.21 -1.26 33.39
N GLU A 207 3.54 -2.18 32.48
CA GLU A 207 2.95 -2.23 31.12
C GLU A 207 1.44 -2.44 31.20
N ARG A 208 0.95 -3.34 32.06
CA ARG A 208 -0.49 -3.56 32.25
C ARG A 208 -1.23 -2.29 32.66
N LYS A 209 -0.70 -1.55 33.63
CA LYS A 209 -1.29 -0.28 34.08
C LYS A 209 -1.29 0.77 32.95
N PHE A 210 -0.21 0.84 32.20
CA PHE A 210 -0.07 1.78 31.10
C PHE A 210 -1.03 1.45 29.95
N PHE A 211 -1.02 0.21 29.48
CA PHE A 211 -1.87 -0.21 28.36
C PHE A 211 -3.36 -0.23 28.70
N HIS A 212 -3.72 -0.49 29.96
CA HIS A 212 -5.10 -0.36 30.41
C HIS A 212 -5.61 1.08 30.29
N ARG A 213 -4.76 2.08 30.60
CA ARG A 213 -5.09 3.50 30.38
C ARG A 213 -5.23 3.84 28.90
N LEU A 214 -4.28 3.41 28.06
CA LEU A 214 -4.35 3.64 26.62
C LEU A 214 -5.64 3.07 26.05
N ARG A 215 -6.00 1.86 26.45
CA ARG A 215 -7.22 1.21 26.00
C ARG A 215 -8.48 1.93 26.45
N SER A 216 -8.56 2.44 27.68
CA SER A 216 -9.71 3.20 28.16
C SER A 216 -9.89 4.55 27.43
N GLN A 217 -8.84 5.07 26.81
CA GLN A 217 -8.83 6.31 26.04
C GLN A 217 -8.91 6.09 24.53
N ALA A 218 -8.69 4.86 24.06
CA ALA A 218 -8.70 4.56 22.64
C ALA A 218 -10.15 4.54 22.11
N SER A 219 -10.38 5.32 21.07
CA SER A 219 -11.56 5.19 20.21
C SER A 219 -11.25 4.25 19.05
N LEU A 220 -12.26 3.62 18.50
CA LEU A 220 -12.16 2.97 17.20
C LEU A 220 -11.77 4.05 16.16
N LYS A 221 -10.67 3.84 15.50
CA LYS A 221 -10.22 4.69 14.40
C LYS A 221 -10.04 3.84 13.17
#